data_0e7232e6379b4aeffa43a09aa4c1a306
#
_entry.id   0e7232e6379b4aeffa43a09aa4c1a306
#
_cell.length_a   1.000
_cell.length_b   1.000
_cell.length_c   1.000
_cell.angle_alpha   90.00
_cell.angle_beta   90.00
_cell.angle_gamma   90.00
#
_symmetry.space_group_name_H-M   'P 1'
#
loop_
_entity.id
_entity.type
_entity.pdbx_description
1 polymer ?
#
loop_
_entity_poly.entity_id
_entity_poly.type
_entity_poly.pdbx_seq_one_letter_code
_entity_poly.pdbx_strand_id
1 'polypeptide(L)'
;MRLGISRGVLLAALALWPTSAGAEIPEPLPHVNPRLAAHQAQFAEPKLMRLSKHVYAAVGYDLANVGFVVTDAGVLVFDTGGELERAKKTLAALREVSKAPIVGVVYSHGHGDHVGGVKAYVPEGHASGIPIYANARYRRYLREMAIPRGMSRGYFQMGYLLPRGPAGSIGAGAGPAVGSGRLTYLTPSVEIEDALELTLGGVRIRLFHAPGDLDDSLSAWLPDEGVLMAGDSAYPMMPAISTPRSEYGRRVWEALDTLDSYRALPVEQLLTGHLRVISGREEVYDFLTKFRDTIQFLNDQTLRAVNQQLDHGEAARLVEATLPQHLATDPDLGEYYHELEWTLKGLYTKAVGWWNGDVVDLVEVPRVERFERTIALAGGREKVREAAHAAFAAGERAWSAQLMRMLVATQSDDAASRRDLARILRTIAYDANTANTRHYLLSQALVLEGKLDLAQLPISRANPEFLRANPDSVLFRSLGPRVDPVKSRDVVLTVGFRIRDTGAQHTVFVRRGVIEHRAGRPERADLRVEFDRETWIQLAAGMQRWLDAHAAGSLRAEPDREALERFASIFDGQVE
;
A
#
# COMPACT_ATOMS: atom_id res chain seq x y z
N MET A 1 -36.71 24.18 -12.00
CA MET A 1 -36.28 25.57 -11.78
C MET A 1 -34.79 25.58 -12.12
N ARG A 2 -34.44 26.05 -13.30
CA ARG A 2 -33.05 26.01 -13.81
C ARG A 2 -32.30 27.16 -13.16
N LEU A 3 -31.36 26.85 -12.28
CA LEU A 3 -30.38 27.82 -11.81
C LEU A 3 -29.35 28.01 -12.92
N GLY A 4 -29.43 29.15 -13.58
CA GLY A 4 -28.47 29.60 -14.58
C GLY A 4 -27.13 29.91 -13.90
N ILE A 5 -26.17 29.00 -14.03
CA ILE A 5 -24.76 29.33 -13.81
C ILE A 5 -24.31 30.14 -15.02
N SER A 6 -24.07 31.43 -14.81
CA SER A 6 -23.53 32.31 -15.82
C SER A 6 -22.17 31.77 -16.27
N ARG A 7 -22.12 31.34 -17.51
CA ARG A 7 -20.87 31.04 -18.23
C ARG A 7 -20.13 32.37 -18.44
N GLY A 8 -19.29 32.73 -17.50
CA GLY A 8 -18.23 33.69 -17.76
C GLY A 8 -17.26 33.03 -18.73
N VAL A 9 -17.45 33.31 -20.03
CA VAL A 9 -16.48 32.98 -21.06
C VAL A 9 -15.24 33.79 -20.77
N LEU A 10 -14.26 33.17 -20.10
CA LEU A 10 -12.89 33.67 -20.17
C LEU A 10 -12.43 33.40 -21.61
N LEU A 11 -12.60 34.38 -22.49
CA LEU A 11 -11.79 34.51 -23.69
C LEU A 11 -10.35 34.70 -23.19
N ALA A 12 -9.63 33.60 -23.02
CA ALA A 12 -8.18 33.65 -22.91
C ALA A 12 -7.69 34.21 -24.23
N ALA A 13 -7.31 35.50 -24.21
CA ALA A 13 -6.49 36.08 -25.24
C ALA A 13 -5.35 35.10 -25.49
N LEU A 14 -5.12 34.74 -26.75
CA LEU A 14 -3.87 34.19 -27.22
C LEU A 14 -2.80 35.29 -26.97
N ALA A 15 -2.38 35.39 -25.72
CA ALA A 15 -1.23 36.20 -25.35
C ALA A 15 -0.07 35.57 -26.10
N LEU A 16 0.51 36.31 -27.02
CA LEU A 16 1.82 36.06 -27.59
C LEU A 16 2.77 35.85 -26.40
N TRP A 17 3.03 34.59 -26.06
CA TRP A 17 4.02 34.26 -25.03
C TRP A 17 5.36 34.86 -25.47
N PRO A 18 6.05 35.57 -24.58
CA PRO A 18 7.36 36.09 -24.91
C PRO A 18 8.23 34.89 -25.30
N THR A 19 8.77 34.95 -26.49
CA THR A 19 9.74 33.99 -27.02
C THR A 19 11.06 34.13 -26.26
N SER A 20 11.11 33.66 -25.01
CA SER A 20 12.38 33.29 -24.40
C SER A 20 12.72 31.88 -24.89
N ALA A 21 13.17 31.82 -26.14
CA ALA A 21 13.72 30.58 -26.69
C ALA A 21 14.84 30.09 -25.76
N GLY A 22 14.69 28.95 -25.14
CA GLY A 22 15.79 28.17 -24.60
C GLY A 22 16.09 28.22 -23.11
N ALA A 23 15.21 28.75 -22.24
CA ALA A 23 15.46 28.61 -20.80
C ALA A 23 15.28 27.14 -20.39
N GLU A 24 16.39 26.48 -20.07
CA GLU A 24 16.39 25.10 -19.51
C GLU A 24 15.60 25.08 -18.21
N ILE A 25 14.81 24.00 -17.96
CA ILE A 25 14.14 23.84 -16.67
C ILE A 25 15.21 23.68 -15.59
N PRO A 26 15.25 24.58 -14.57
CA PRO A 26 16.31 24.56 -13.58
C PRO A 26 16.22 23.32 -12.69
N GLU A 27 17.36 22.83 -12.21
CA GLU A 27 17.38 21.81 -11.16
C GLU A 27 16.88 22.43 -9.85
N PRO A 28 15.78 21.91 -9.27
CA PRO A 28 15.25 22.48 -8.03
C PRO A 28 16.14 22.15 -6.84
N LEU A 29 16.35 23.12 -5.95
CA LEU A 29 17.01 22.88 -4.68
C LEU A 29 16.12 22.00 -3.78
N PRO A 30 16.67 20.95 -3.16
CA PRO A 30 15.90 20.11 -2.26
C PRO A 30 15.33 20.89 -1.08
N HIS A 31 14.01 20.82 -0.93
CA HIS A 31 13.31 21.37 0.24
C HIS A 31 12.09 20.51 0.58
N VAL A 32 11.44 20.83 1.66
CA VAL A 32 10.22 20.17 2.13
C VAL A 32 9.16 21.23 2.34
N ASN A 33 7.95 20.96 1.90
CA ASN A 33 6.81 21.80 2.19
C ASN A 33 6.72 22.05 3.70
N PRO A 34 6.60 23.31 4.18
CA PRO A 34 6.62 23.63 5.61
C PRO A 34 5.50 22.91 6.42
N ARG A 35 4.32 22.73 5.83
CA ARG A 35 3.19 22.02 6.47
C ARG A 35 3.53 20.54 6.67
N LEU A 36 4.08 19.88 5.66
CA LEU A 36 4.52 18.49 5.78
C LEU A 36 5.68 18.34 6.76
N ALA A 37 6.65 19.28 6.73
CA ALA A 37 7.78 19.28 7.67
C ALA A 37 7.32 19.42 9.13
N ALA A 38 6.42 20.37 9.41
CA ALA A 38 5.85 20.57 10.74
C ALA A 38 5.08 19.33 11.23
N HIS A 39 4.28 18.73 10.34
CA HIS A 39 3.58 17.50 10.67
C HIS A 39 4.55 16.35 11.00
N GLN A 40 5.62 16.17 10.22
CA GLN A 40 6.60 15.11 10.45
C GLN A 40 7.46 15.31 11.70
N ALA A 41 7.64 16.54 12.16
CA ALA A 41 8.43 16.85 13.35
C ALA A 41 7.87 16.19 14.62
N GLN A 42 6.57 15.87 14.68
CA GLN A 42 5.95 15.18 15.83
C GLN A 42 6.51 13.78 16.08
N PHE A 43 7.15 13.16 15.07
CA PHE A 43 7.75 11.81 15.16
C PHE A 43 9.28 11.85 15.40
N ALA A 44 9.85 13.01 15.67
CA ALA A 44 11.29 13.13 15.91
C ALA A 44 11.74 12.33 17.15
N GLU A 45 10.87 12.27 18.16
CA GLU A 45 11.13 11.55 19.41
C GLU A 45 10.02 10.51 19.66
N PRO A 46 10.35 9.19 19.60
CA PRO A 46 9.41 8.14 19.98
C PRO A 46 9.02 8.23 21.45
N LYS A 47 7.76 7.91 21.76
CA LYS A 47 7.23 7.99 23.14
C LYS A 47 6.52 6.71 23.53
N LEU A 48 6.84 6.20 24.74
CA LEU A 48 6.00 5.21 25.41
C LEU A 48 5.09 5.96 26.39
N MET A 49 3.80 5.99 26.07
CA MET A 49 2.78 6.74 26.82
C MET A 49 1.97 5.78 27.69
N ARG A 50 1.70 6.14 28.93
CA ARG A 50 0.75 5.42 29.78
C ARG A 50 -0.64 5.99 29.56
N LEU A 51 -1.59 5.18 29.06
CA LEU A 51 -2.96 5.59 28.75
C LEU A 51 -3.89 5.38 29.96
N SER A 52 -3.64 4.31 30.74
CA SER A 52 -4.43 3.98 31.93
C SER A 52 -3.57 3.21 32.94
N LYS A 53 -4.18 2.59 33.96
CA LYS A 53 -3.43 1.80 34.96
C LYS A 53 -2.63 0.68 34.31
N HIS A 54 -3.19 -0.02 33.32
CA HIS A 54 -2.61 -1.22 32.72
C HIS A 54 -2.28 -1.05 31.23
N VAL A 55 -2.59 0.08 30.59
CA VAL A 55 -2.43 0.25 29.16
C VAL A 55 -1.35 1.25 28.81
N TYR A 56 -0.48 0.86 27.88
CA TYR A 56 0.58 1.70 27.32
C TYR A 56 0.51 1.72 25.79
N ALA A 57 0.93 2.83 25.20
CA ALA A 57 1.04 3.04 23.75
C ALA A 57 2.46 3.46 23.38
N ALA A 58 3.08 2.78 22.45
CA ALA A 58 4.34 3.17 21.82
C ALA A 58 4.04 3.91 20.53
N VAL A 59 4.33 5.21 20.49
CA VAL A 59 4.04 6.12 19.36
C VAL A 59 5.35 6.61 18.76
N GLY A 60 5.48 6.58 17.42
CA GLY A 60 6.64 7.10 16.71
C GLY A 60 7.86 6.18 16.66
N TYR A 61 7.81 4.98 17.24
CA TYR A 61 8.88 3.97 17.13
C TYR A 61 8.94 3.36 15.73
N ASP A 62 7.78 3.15 15.12
CA ASP A 62 7.63 2.64 13.76
C ASP A 62 6.49 3.38 13.05
N LEU A 63 6.12 2.96 11.85
CA LEU A 63 5.04 3.55 11.08
C LEU A 63 3.71 3.44 11.83
N ALA A 64 3.37 2.23 12.29
CA ALA A 64 2.20 2.00 13.13
C ALA A 64 2.53 2.10 14.63
N ASN A 65 1.54 2.49 15.41
CA ASN A 65 1.57 2.48 16.86
C ASN A 65 1.45 1.04 17.40
N VAL A 66 2.00 0.79 18.58
CA VAL A 66 1.91 -0.50 19.28
C VAL A 66 1.26 -0.30 20.64
N GLY A 67 0.22 -1.10 20.93
CA GLY A 67 -0.46 -1.09 22.23
C GLY A 67 0.03 -2.21 23.14
N PHE A 68 0.05 -1.97 24.44
CA PHE A 68 0.41 -2.97 25.45
C PHE A 68 -0.62 -2.97 26.58
N VAL A 69 -1.16 -4.15 26.91
CA VAL A 69 -1.90 -4.37 28.15
C VAL A 69 -0.94 -5.09 29.13
N VAL A 70 -0.56 -4.38 30.18
CA VAL A 70 0.48 -4.81 31.13
C VAL A 70 -0.14 -5.15 32.48
N THR A 71 0.01 -6.41 32.89
CA THR A 71 -0.46 -6.92 34.17
C THR A 71 0.59 -7.81 34.82
N ASP A 72 0.38 -8.22 36.08
CA ASP A 72 1.25 -9.18 36.75
C ASP A 72 1.21 -10.58 36.11
N ALA A 73 0.11 -10.91 35.40
CA ALA A 73 -0.04 -12.19 34.69
C ALA A 73 0.70 -12.19 33.34
N GLY A 74 1.15 -11.05 32.84
CA GLY A 74 1.86 -10.92 31.57
C GLY A 74 1.46 -9.69 30.78
N VAL A 75 1.96 -9.61 29.53
CA VAL A 75 1.70 -8.52 28.58
C VAL A 75 1.01 -9.07 27.35
N LEU A 76 -0.13 -8.48 26.98
CA LEU A 76 -0.74 -8.64 25.65
C LEU A 76 -0.28 -7.48 24.77
N VAL A 77 0.21 -7.80 23.58
CA VAL A 77 0.69 -6.84 22.59
C VAL A 77 -0.36 -6.65 21.52
N PHE A 78 -0.75 -5.42 21.23
CA PHE A 78 -1.67 -5.06 20.14
C PHE A 78 -0.88 -4.37 19.02
N ASP A 79 -0.77 -5.04 17.88
CA ASP A 79 0.15 -4.77 16.76
C ASP A 79 1.63 -4.93 17.13
N THR A 80 2.50 -4.95 16.13
CA THR A 80 3.92 -5.29 16.36
C THR A 80 4.91 -4.34 15.69
N GLY A 81 4.42 -3.35 14.95
CA GLY A 81 5.25 -2.57 14.04
C GLY A 81 5.59 -3.32 12.76
N GLY A 82 6.32 -2.67 11.86
CA GLY A 82 6.63 -3.16 10.51
C GLY A 82 7.98 -3.86 10.38
N GLU A 83 8.90 -3.60 11.30
CA GLU A 83 10.29 -4.06 11.18
C GLU A 83 10.83 -4.63 12.50
N LEU A 84 11.56 -5.75 12.39
CA LEU A 84 12.13 -6.44 13.53
C LEU A 84 12.97 -5.52 14.44
N GLU A 85 13.85 -4.71 13.84
CA GLU A 85 14.78 -3.88 14.63
C GLU A 85 14.07 -2.70 15.31
N ARG A 86 13.03 -2.16 14.72
CA ARG A 86 12.17 -1.13 15.34
C ARG A 86 11.31 -1.74 16.45
N ALA A 87 10.71 -2.90 16.19
CA ALA A 87 9.97 -3.64 17.20
C ALA A 87 10.80 -4.02 18.42
N LYS A 88 12.10 -4.38 18.25
CA LYS A 88 13.03 -4.57 19.36
C LYS A 88 13.24 -3.30 20.19
N LYS A 89 13.31 -2.11 19.57
CA LYS A 89 13.40 -0.84 20.29
C LYS A 89 12.11 -0.56 21.06
N THR A 90 10.95 -0.83 20.45
CA THR A 90 9.64 -0.71 21.10
C THR A 90 9.54 -1.65 22.31
N LEU A 91 9.99 -2.91 22.15
CA LEU A 91 10.05 -3.87 23.27
C LEU A 91 11.03 -3.41 24.36
N ALA A 92 12.18 -2.84 24.01
CA ALA A 92 13.13 -2.31 24.98
C ALA A 92 12.51 -1.20 25.84
N ALA A 93 11.77 -0.27 25.22
CA ALA A 93 11.03 0.76 25.94
C ALA A 93 9.96 0.16 26.87
N LEU A 94 9.20 -0.85 26.42
CA LEU A 94 8.29 -1.58 27.29
C LEU A 94 9.01 -2.21 28.48
N ARG A 95 10.23 -2.75 28.28
CA ARG A 95 11.02 -3.41 29.34
C ARG A 95 11.55 -2.45 30.41
N GLU A 96 11.49 -1.14 30.19
CA GLU A 96 11.76 -0.14 31.22
C GLU A 96 10.62 -0.04 32.26
N VAL A 97 9.38 -0.32 31.82
CA VAL A 97 8.18 -0.22 32.68
C VAL A 97 7.66 -1.59 33.14
N SER A 98 7.95 -2.68 32.42
CA SER A 98 7.49 -4.03 32.79
C SER A 98 8.46 -5.12 32.35
N LYS A 99 8.75 -6.06 33.28
CA LYS A 99 9.51 -7.30 33.00
C LYS A 99 8.60 -8.51 32.79
N ALA A 100 7.28 -8.35 32.88
CA ALA A 100 6.32 -9.42 32.72
C ALA A 100 6.44 -10.09 31.34
N PRO A 101 6.23 -11.41 31.23
CA PRO A 101 6.36 -12.13 29.96
C PRO A 101 5.31 -11.66 28.95
N ILE A 102 5.63 -11.74 27.66
CA ILE A 102 4.62 -11.62 26.58
C ILE A 102 3.78 -12.90 26.62
N VAL A 103 2.46 -12.76 26.71
CA VAL A 103 1.52 -13.86 26.81
C VAL A 103 0.50 -13.92 25.66
N GLY A 104 0.53 -12.95 24.76
CA GLY A 104 -0.29 -12.92 23.56
C GLY A 104 0.06 -11.75 22.67
N VAL A 105 -0.25 -11.90 21.38
CA VAL A 105 -0.14 -10.85 20.36
C VAL A 105 -1.45 -10.76 19.61
N VAL A 106 -1.94 -9.56 19.36
CA VAL A 106 -3.11 -9.29 18.54
C VAL A 106 -2.67 -8.55 17.28
N TYR A 107 -3.04 -9.04 16.13
CA TYR A 107 -2.94 -8.28 14.87
C TYR A 107 -4.25 -7.53 14.67
N SER A 108 -4.19 -6.21 14.59
CA SER A 108 -5.36 -5.42 14.24
C SER A 108 -5.84 -5.76 12.83
N HIS A 109 -4.93 -5.91 11.87
CA HIS A 109 -5.21 -6.31 10.49
C HIS A 109 -3.93 -6.76 9.76
N GLY A 110 -4.05 -7.12 8.47
CA GLY A 110 -2.98 -7.78 7.70
C GLY A 110 -1.87 -6.90 7.13
N HIS A 111 -1.87 -5.58 7.30
CA HIS A 111 -0.80 -4.75 6.77
C HIS A 111 0.54 -5.00 7.45
N GLY A 112 1.62 -4.88 6.66
CA GLY A 112 2.98 -5.24 7.10
C GLY A 112 3.49 -4.41 8.27
N ASP A 113 3.07 -3.18 8.42
CA ASP A 113 3.44 -2.26 9.50
C ASP A 113 2.75 -2.58 10.84
N HIS A 114 1.75 -3.48 10.85
CA HIS A 114 1.08 -3.98 12.06
C HIS A 114 1.58 -5.36 12.48
N VAL A 115 2.09 -6.16 11.54
CA VAL A 115 2.46 -7.57 11.81
C VAL A 115 3.95 -7.86 11.66
N GLY A 116 4.71 -6.93 11.04
CA GLY A 116 6.08 -7.19 10.57
C GLY A 116 7.14 -7.30 11.65
N GLY A 117 6.87 -6.83 12.86
CA GLY A 117 7.79 -6.86 13.99
C GLY A 117 7.62 -8.05 14.93
N VAL A 118 6.70 -8.97 14.66
CA VAL A 118 6.23 -10.00 15.61
C VAL A 118 7.34 -10.84 16.25
N LYS A 119 8.42 -11.17 15.54
CA LYS A 119 9.53 -11.95 16.11
C LYS A 119 10.37 -11.19 17.14
N ALA A 120 10.16 -9.91 17.34
CA ALA A 120 10.71 -9.22 18.51
C ALA A 120 10.01 -9.63 19.80
N TYR A 121 8.70 -9.88 19.73
CA TYR A 121 7.86 -10.24 20.88
C TYR A 121 7.76 -11.75 21.06
N VAL A 122 7.83 -12.52 19.98
CA VAL A 122 7.71 -13.98 19.93
C VAL A 122 8.91 -14.56 19.16
N PRO A 123 10.14 -14.49 19.71
CA PRO A 123 11.36 -14.86 19.00
C PRO A 123 11.42 -16.34 18.62
N GLU A 124 10.87 -17.22 19.45
CA GLU A 124 10.82 -18.67 19.21
C GLU A 124 9.68 -19.08 18.25
N GLY A 125 8.91 -18.09 17.78
CA GLY A 125 7.76 -18.35 16.91
C GLY A 125 6.70 -19.20 17.61
N HIS A 126 6.03 -20.05 16.85
CA HIS A 126 4.96 -20.92 17.38
C HIS A 126 5.43 -21.94 18.43
N ALA A 127 6.73 -22.22 18.52
CA ALA A 127 7.28 -23.12 19.54
C ALA A 127 7.11 -22.57 20.96
N SER A 128 6.95 -21.25 21.13
CA SER A 128 6.68 -20.61 22.41
C SER A 128 5.31 -20.92 22.99
N GLY A 129 4.34 -21.37 22.18
CA GLY A 129 2.94 -21.53 22.56
C GLY A 129 2.17 -20.22 22.79
N ILE A 130 2.80 -19.05 22.58
CA ILE A 130 2.15 -17.74 22.72
C ILE A 130 1.09 -17.58 21.63
N PRO A 131 -0.20 -17.32 21.97
CA PRO A 131 -1.26 -17.14 20.99
C PRO A 131 -1.08 -15.84 20.20
N ILE A 132 -1.34 -15.92 18.90
CA ILE A 132 -1.42 -14.78 17.99
C ILE A 132 -2.87 -14.72 17.50
N TYR A 133 -3.56 -13.67 17.90
CA TYR A 133 -4.96 -13.42 17.59
C TYR A 133 -5.10 -12.59 16.33
N ALA A 134 -6.00 -12.97 15.42
CA ALA A 134 -6.41 -12.16 14.28
C ALA A 134 -7.86 -12.49 13.88
N ASN A 135 -8.49 -11.64 13.07
CA ASN A 135 -9.79 -11.96 12.50
C ASN A 135 -9.66 -13.12 11.50
N ALA A 136 -10.66 -13.99 11.42
CA ALA A 136 -10.66 -15.15 10.50
C ALA A 136 -10.55 -14.74 9.02
N ARG A 137 -11.01 -13.51 8.66
CA ARG A 137 -10.90 -12.97 7.30
C ARG A 137 -9.45 -12.66 6.89
N TYR A 138 -8.52 -12.59 7.85
CA TYR A 138 -7.08 -12.43 7.64
C TYR A 138 -6.50 -13.45 6.63
N ARG A 139 -7.00 -14.69 6.63
CA ARG A 139 -6.59 -15.72 5.66
C ARG A 139 -6.83 -15.31 4.21
N ARG A 140 -7.89 -14.54 3.94
CA ARG A 140 -8.17 -14.03 2.59
C ARG A 140 -7.12 -13.01 2.18
N TYR A 141 -6.81 -12.07 3.06
CA TYR A 141 -5.75 -11.07 2.84
C TYR A 141 -4.41 -11.73 2.53
N LEU A 142 -3.97 -12.72 3.32
CA LEU A 142 -2.73 -13.46 3.09
C LEU A 142 -2.66 -14.11 1.70
N ARG A 143 -3.76 -14.74 1.26
CA ARG A 143 -3.82 -15.37 -0.07
C ARG A 143 -3.62 -14.37 -1.19
N GLU A 144 -4.16 -13.18 -1.03
CA GLU A 144 -4.07 -12.12 -2.03
C GLU A 144 -2.71 -11.46 -2.05
N MET A 145 -2.07 -11.31 -0.90
CA MET A 145 -0.70 -10.79 -0.79
C MET A 145 0.36 -11.75 -1.34
N ALA A 146 0.07 -13.04 -1.42
CA ALA A 146 0.97 -14.03 -2.04
C ALA A 146 1.04 -13.92 -3.58
N ILE A 147 0.07 -13.25 -4.21
CA ILE A 147 0.02 -13.08 -5.66
C ILE A 147 0.71 -11.75 -6.02
N PRO A 148 1.85 -11.75 -6.77
CA PRO A 148 2.52 -10.53 -7.18
C PRO A 148 1.60 -9.62 -8.00
N ARG A 149 1.42 -8.37 -7.57
CA ARG A 149 0.64 -7.37 -8.30
C ARG A 149 1.11 -5.96 -7.95
N GLY A 150 1.69 -5.30 -8.94
CA GLY A 150 1.99 -3.88 -8.83
C GLY A 150 2.84 -3.46 -7.62
N MET A 151 3.76 -4.30 -7.15
CA MET A 151 4.58 -4.04 -5.97
C MET A 151 5.35 -2.71 -6.05
N SER A 152 5.75 -2.29 -7.26
CA SER A 152 6.37 -0.97 -7.49
C SER A 152 5.52 0.19 -6.99
N ARG A 153 4.20 0.08 -7.07
CA ARG A 153 3.28 1.12 -6.57
C ARG A 153 3.43 1.31 -5.06
N GLY A 154 3.56 0.21 -4.30
CA GLY A 154 3.83 0.25 -2.86
C GLY A 154 5.21 0.82 -2.53
N TYR A 155 6.26 0.40 -3.25
CA TYR A 155 7.61 0.94 -3.07
C TYR A 155 7.66 2.46 -3.33
N PHE A 156 6.98 2.93 -4.38
CA PHE A 156 6.90 4.36 -4.69
C PHE A 156 6.11 5.10 -3.63
N GLN A 157 4.91 4.64 -3.29
CA GLN A 157 4.04 5.30 -2.30
C GLN A 157 4.73 5.47 -0.96
N MET A 158 5.41 4.44 -0.48
CA MET A 158 6.04 4.45 0.84
C MET A 158 7.46 5.05 0.85
N GLY A 159 7.99 5.42 -0.32
CA GLY A 159 9.31 6.05 -0.44
C GLY A 159 10.48 5.14 -0.07
N TYR A 160 10.33 3.81 -0.19
CA TYR A 160 11.40 2.84 0.11
C TYR A 160 12.68 3.05 -0.69
N LEU A 161 12.55 3.59 -1.91
CA LEU A 161 13.64 3.75 -2.87
C LEU A 161 14.32 5.11 -2.78
N LEU A 162 13.86 5.98 -1.88
CA LEU A 162 14.33 7.35 -1.75
C LEU A 162 15.39 7.47 -0.65
N PRO A 163 16.40 8.35 -0.82
CA PRO A 163 17.30 8.71 0.27
C PRO A 163 16.52 9.40 1.40
N ARG A 164 17.08 9.42 2.60
CA ARG A 164 16.52 10.17 3.73
C ARG A 164 16.86 11.65 3.62
N GLY A 165 15.92 12.49 4.06
CA GLY A 165 16.09 13.93 4.13
C GLY A 165 15.40 14.72 3.02
N PRO A 166 15.71 16.04 2.89
CA PRO A 166 14.98 16.95 2.01
C PRO A 166 15.01 16.59 0.51
N ALA A 167 16.02 15.84 0.05
CA ALA A 167 16.10 15.37 -1.33
C ALA A 167 15.25 14.10 -1.58
N GLY A 168 14.69 13.51 -0.52
CA GLY A 168 13.93 12.24 -0.60
C GLY A 168 12.78 12.16 0.39
N SER A 169 12.76 11.08 1.19
CA SER A 169 11.73 10.83 2.19
C SER A 169 12.10 11.42 3.55
N ILE A 170 11.21 12.21 4.13
CA ILE A 170 11.33 12.75 5.50
C ILE A 170 10.41 12.04 6.49
N GLY A 171 9.45 11.27 5.99
CA GLY A 171 8.46 10.56 6.77
C GLY A 171 7.39 9.97 5.87
N ALA A 172 6.49 9.18 6.42
CA ALA A 172 5.41 8.55 5.65
C ALA A 172 4.10 9.35 5.65
N GLY A 173 4.03 10.49 6.35
CA GLY A 173 2.78 11.22 6.55
C GLY A 173 1.92 10.63 7.66
N ALA A 174 1.77 9.32 7.70
CA ALA A 174 1.07 8.58 8.75
C ALA A 174 1.98 8.23 9.95
N GLY A 175 3.27 8.49 9.85
CA GLY A 175 4.25 8.15 10.87
C GLY A 175 5.68 8.40 10.40
N PRO A 176 6.69 7.89 11.10
CA PRO A 176 8.09 7.96 10.69
C PRO A 176 8.29 7.38 9.29
N ALA A 177 9.38 7.79 8.62
CA ALA A 177 9.73 7.20 7.34
C ALA A 177 9.93 5.70 7.48
N VAL A 178 9.32 4.93 6.56
CA VAL A 178 9.48 3.47 6.53
C VAL A 178 10.94 3.10 6.35
N GLY A 179 11.40 2.07 7.06
CA GLY A 179 12.76 1.58 6.96
C GLY A 179 12.93 0.54 5.84
N SER A 180 14.16 0.10 5.64
CA SER A 180 14.53 -1.06 4.81
C SER A 180 14.80 -2.30 5.65
N GLY A 181 14.30 -2.30 6.91
CA GLY A 181 14.53 -3.35 7.88
C GLY A 181 13.83 -4.66 7.52
N ARG A 182 14.14 -5.69 8.31
CA ARG A 182 13.59 -7.02 8.08
C ARG A 182 12.14 -7.08 8.59
N LEU A 183 11.20 -7.32 7.69
CA LEU A 183 9.85 -7.74 8.04
C LEU A 183 9.89 -9.21 8.47
N THR A 184 9.31 -9.52 9.62
CA THR A 184 9.08 -10.88 10.11
C THR A 184 7.59 -11.18 10.12
N TYR A 185 7.24 -12.48 10.15
CA TYR A 185 5.85 -12.83 10.17
C TYR A 185 5.62 -14.17 10.89
N LEU A 186 4.52 -14.26 11.62
CA LEU A 186 3.98 -15.50 12.18
C LEU A 186 2.48 -15.58 11.89
N THR A 187 2.03 -16.75 11.46
CA THR A 187 0.60 -16.99 11.19
C THR A 187 -0.21 -16.84 12.47
N PRO A 188 -1.40 -16.23 12.45
CA PRO A 188 -2.32 -16.28 13.57
C PRO A 188 -2.61 -17.72 13.99
N SER A 189 -2.60 -17.97 15.31
CA SER A 189 -2.91 -19.28 15.90
C SER A 189 -4.33 -19.32 16.49
N VAL A 190 -4.94 -18.15 16.70
CA VAL A 190 -6.32 -18.00 17.18
C VAL A 190 -7.07 -17.07 16.24
N GLU A 191 -8.11 -17.60 15.61
CA GLU A 191 -8.95 -16.85 14.67
C GLU A 191 -10.25 -16.43 15.34
N ILE A 192 -10.60 -15.15 15.17
CA ILE A 192 -11.79 -14.53 15.74
C ILE A 192 -12.75 -14.20 14.60
N GLU A 193 -13.96 -14.74 14.63
CA GLU A 193 -15.00 -14.42 13.64
C GLU A 193 -15.59 -13.02 13.91
N ASP A 194 -16.27 -12.84 15.02
CA ASP A 194 -16.93 -11.59 15.37
C ASP A 194 -16.34 -10.94 16.63
N ALA A 195 -16.22 -11.68 17.74
CA ALA A 195 -15.65 -11.18 18.98
C ALA A 195 -15.10 -12.30 19.87
N LEU A 196 -14.16 -11.93 20.75
CA LEU A 196 -13.60 -12.79 21.79
C LEU A 196 -13.40 -11.96 23.06
N GLU A 197 -13.94 -12.46 24.19
CA GLU A 197 -13.69 -11.90 25.51
C GLU A 197 -12.48 -12.57 26.16
N LEU A 198 -11.55 -11.77 26.62
CA LEU A 198 -10.34 -12.21 27.34
C LEU A 198 -10.29 -11.54 28.71
N THR A 199 -9.63 -12.20 29.65
CA THR A 199 -9.26 -11.60 30.94
C THR A 199 -7.78 -11.86 31.20
N LEU A 200 -7.01 -10.80 31.39
CA LEU A 200 -5.59 -10.87 31.69
C LEU A 200 -5.29 -10.15 33.02
N GLY A 201 -4.85 -10.90 34.05
CA GLY A 201 -4.55 -10.32 35.36
C GLY A 201 -5.71 -9.51 35.96
N GLY A 202 -6.95 -9.91 35.69
CA GLY A 202 -8.17 -9.24 36.14
C GLY A 202 -8.67 -8.11 35.19
N VAL A 203 -7.91 -7.73 34.18
CA VAL A 203 -8.32 -6.74 33.16
C VAL A 203 -9.15 -7.42 32.09
N ARG A 204 -10.37 -6.93 31.87
CA ARG A 204 -11.26 -7.42 30.80
C ARG A 204 -10.87 -6.79 29.47
N ILE A 205 -10.80 -7.61 28.41
CA ILE A 205 -10.44 -7.20 27.06
C ILE A 205 -11.43 -7.84 26.10
N ARG A 206 -12.12 -7.05 25.31
CA ARG A 206 -12.96 -7.52 24.21
C ARG A 206 -12.25 -7.26 22.90
N LEU A 207 -11.82 -8.29 22.20
CA LEU A 207 -11.39 -8.25 20.82
C LEU A 207 -12.61 -8.40 19.92
N PHE A 208 -12.80 -7.53 18.94
CA PHE A 208 -14.00 -7.61 18.09
C PHE A 208 -13.70 -7.15 16.65
N HIS A 209 -14.43 -7.73 15.71
CA HIS A 209 -14.36 -7.37 14.30
C HIS A 209 -14.81 -5.92 14.11
N ALA A 210 -13.96 -5.11 13.47
CA ALA A 210 -14.11 -3.68 13.34
C ALA A 210 -13.55 -3.18 12.00
N PRO A 211 -14.17 -3.57 10.86
CA PRO A 211 -13.66 -3.22 9.54
C PRO A 211 -13.59 -1.71 9.35
N GLY A 212 -12.48 -1.26 8.82
CA GLY A 212 -12.19 0.15 8.54
C GLY A 212 -11.22 0.23 7.38
N ASP A 213 -9.91 0.00 7.62
CA ASP A 213 -8.92 -0.05 6.55
C ASP A 213 -9.03 -1.35 5.74
N LEU A 214 -9.12 -2.50 6.40
CA LEU A 214 -9.33 -3.81 5.77
C LEU A 214 -10.56 -4.53 6.35
N ASP A 215 -11.02 -5.56 5.62
CA ASP A 215 -12.14 -6.42 6.02
C ASP A 215 -11.81 -7.32 7.22
N ASP A 216 -10.52 -7.56 7.47
CA ASP A 216 -10.01 -8.37 8.58
C ASP A 216 -9.65 -7.56 9.83
N SER A 217 -10.07 -6.31 9.93
CA SER A 217 -9.69 -5.45 11.04
C SER A 217 -10.34 -5.90 12.36
N LEU A 218 -9.52 -5.92 13.42
CA LEU A 218 -9.90 -6.14 14.81
C LEU A 218 -9.57 -4.91 15.65
N SER A 219 -10.42 -4.63 16.65
CA SER A 219 -10.15 -3.67 17.70
C SER A 219 -10.20 -4.32 19.06
N ALA A 220 -9.57 -3.68 20.05
CA ALA A 220 -9.59 -4.12 21.43
C ALA A 220 -10.24 -3.04 22.31
N TRP A 221 -11.33 -3.39 23.00
CA TRP A 221 -11.99 -2.57 23.99
C TRP A 221 -11.69 -3.05 25.41
N LEU A 222 -11.21 -2.17 26.26
CA LEU A 222 -10.90 -2.43 27.66
C LEU A 222 -11.86 -1.61 28.54
N PRO A 223 -13.02 -2.18 28.91
CA PRO A 223 -14.08 -1.42 29.58
C PRO A 223 -13.69 -0.89 30.95
N ASP A 224 -12.86 -1.62 31.69
CA ASP A 224 -12.41 -1.24 33.04
C ASP A 224 -11.34 -0.11 32.99
N GLU A 225 -10.70 0.06 31.84
CA GLU A 225 -9.64 1.05 31.61
C GLU A 225 -10.14 2.27 30.79
N GLY A 226 -11.31 2.17 30.17
CA GLY A 226 -11.84 3.21 29.27
C GLY A 226 -10.98 3.37 27.99
N VAL A 227 -10.26 2.33 27.57
CA VAL A 227 -9.32 2.37 26.44
C VAL A 227 -9.84 1.57 25.26
N LEU A 228 -9.89 2.20 24.09
CA LEU A 228 -10.13 1.56 22.80
C LEU A 228 -8.84 1.59 21.97
N MET A 229 -8.38 0.42 21.52
CA MET A 229 -7.32 0.28 20.53
C MET A 229 -7.97 -0.01 19.18
N ALA A 230 -7.96 0.95 18.27
CA ALA A 230 -8.76 0.91 17.04
C ALA A 230 -8.01 0.31 15.84
N GLY A 231 -6.67 0.15 15.91
CA GLY A 231 -5.88 -0.10 14.71
C GLY A 231 -6.14 0.99 13.67
N ASP A 232 -6.20 0.61 12.39
CA ASP A 232 -6.43 1.55 11.28
C ASP A 232 -7.90 1.80 10.96
N SER A 233 -8.81 1.39 11.85
CA SER A 233 -10.22 1.74 11.69
C SER A 233 -10.52 3.20 12.06
N ALA A 234 -9.58 3.87 12.77
CA ALA A 234 -9.60 5.30 13.01
C ALA A 234 -8.18 5.85 13.25
N TYR A 235 -7.86 7.00 12.67
CA TYR A 235 -6.57 7.69 12.81
C TYR A 235 -6.70 9.19 12.48
N PRO A 236 -5.94 10.09 13.14
CA PRO A 236 -6.12 11.54 13.00
C PRO A 236 -5.42 12.11 11.75
N MET A 237 -5.94 11.77 10.57
CA MET A 237 -5.63 12.36 9.27
C MET A 237 -6.79 12.11 8.29
N MET A 238 -6.75 12.72 7.12
CA MET A 238 -7.75 12.49 6.05
C MET A 238 -7.93 10.98 5.80
N PRO A 239 -9.19 10.46 5.83
CA PRO A 239 -9.45 9.04 5.64
C PRO A 239 -8.90 8.50 4.31
N ALA A 240 -7.99 7.53 4.37
CA ALA A 240 -7.37 6.92 3.20
C ALA A 240 -8.24 5.78 2.63
N ILE A 241 -9.46 6.08 2.18
CA ILE A 241 -10.41 5.07 1.67
C ILE A 241 -9.89 4.42 0.39
N SER A 242 -9.10 5.14 -0.39
CA SER A 242 -8.47 4.68 -1.61
C SER A 242 -7.07 5.26 -1.75
N THR A 243 -6.12 4.47 -2.25
CA THR A 243 -4.76 4.91 -2.55
C THR A 243 -4.31 4.38 -3.90
N PRO A 244 -3.36 5.05 -4.61
CA PRO A 244 -2.86 4.57 -5.91
C PRO A 244 -2.19 3.19 -5.83
N ARG A 245 -1.81 2.74 -4.63
CA ARG A 245 -1.22 1.42 -4.41
C ARG A 245 -2.23 0.30 -4.53
N SER A 246 -3.40 0.45 -3.89
CA SER A 246 -4.40 -0.62 -3.79
C SER A 246 -5.75 -0.08 -3.33
N GLU A 247 -6.82 -0.63 -3.91
CA GLU A 247 -8.22 -0.38 -3.55
C GLU A 247 -8.81 -1.52 -2.71
N TYR A 248 -8.01 -2.53 -2.39
CA TYR A 248 -8.49 -3.75 -1.79
C TYR A 248 -8.91 -3.56 -0.32
N GLY A 249 -10.08 -4.11 0.03
CA GLY A 249 -10.52 -4.29 1.41
C GLY A 249 -11.25 -3.12 2.08
N ARG A 250 -11.15 -1.90 1.56
CA ARG A 250 -11.75 -0.71 2.20
C ARG A 250 -13.22 -0.57 1.84
N ARG A 251 -14.10 -0.83 2.80
CA ARG A 251 -15.55 -0.83 2.63
C ARG A 251 -16.15 0.32 3.43
N VAL A 252 -16.84 1.24 2.73
CA VAL A 252 -17.33 2.49 3.34
C VAL A 252 -18.39 2.21 4.40
N TRP A 253 -19.42 1.42 4.07
CA TRP A 253 -20.55 1.20 4.97
C TRP A 253 -20.13 0.47 6.24
N GLU A 254 -19.33 -0.56 6.12
CA GLU A 254 -18.80 -1.31 7.27
C GLU A 254 -17.89 -0.44 8.15
N ALA A 255 -17.13 0.49 7.54
CA ALA A 255 -16.33 1.46 8.30
C ALA A 255 -17.21 2.45 9.08
N LEU A 256 -18.31 2.91 8.49
CA LEU A 256 -19.28 3.77 9.18
C LEU A 256 -19.93 3.04 10.36
N ASP A 257 -20.37 1.79 10.18
CA ASP A 257 -20.92 0.95 11.25
C ASP A 257 -19.91 0.74 12.39
N THR A 258 -18.64 0.53 12.05
CA THR A 258 -17.55 0.42 13.02
C THR A 258 -17.41 1.70 13.85
N LEU A 259 -17.35 2.86 13.18
CA LEU A 259 -17.21 4.16 13.85
C LEU A 259 -18.44 4.48 14.72
N ASP A 260 -19.64 4.12 14.28
CA ASP A 260 -20.86 4.27 15.07
C ASP A 260 -20.82 3.36 16.31
N SER A 261 -20.29 2.15 16.20
CA SER A 261 -20.08 1.26 17.36
C SER A 261 -19.08 1.84 18.36
N TYR A 262 -17.98 2.47 17.90
CA TYR A 262 -17.01 3.13 18.77
C TYR A 262 -17.60 4.33 19.52
N ARG A 263 -18.40 5.15 18.84
CA ARG A 263 -19.09 6.31 19.43
C ARG A 263 -20.10 5.92 20.52
N ALA A 264 -20.61 4.68 20.47
CA ALA A 264 -21.50 4.15 21.50
C ALA A 264 -20.76 3.70 22.77
N LEU A 265 -19.42 3.55 22.73
CA LEU A 265 -18.61 3.15 23.88
C LEU A 265 -18.17 4.38 24.69
N PRO A 266 -18.04 4.25 26.03
CA PRO A 266 -17.55 5.33 26.89
C PRO A 266 -16.00 5.42 26.84
N VAL A 267 -15.45 5.72 25.67
CA VAL A 267 -14.00 5.75 25.44
C VAL A 267 -13.38 7.01 26.05
N GLU A 268 -12.41 6.82 26.95
CA GLU A 268 -11.60 7.90 27.54
C GLU A 268 -10.27 8.08 26.81
N GLN A 269 -9.72 6.99 26.26
CA GLN A 269 -8.45 6.97 25.52
C GLN A 269 -8.63 6.15 24.24
N LEU A 270 -8.35 6.75 23.09
CA LEU A 270 -8.37 6.08 21.80
C LEU A 270 -6.93 5.94 21.29
N LEU A 271 -6.42 4.71 21.29
CA LEU A 271 -5.19 4.38 20.59
C LEU A 271 -5.51 4.09 19.13
N THR A 272 -5.09 4.99 18.27
CA THR A 272 -5.20 4.90 16.81
C THR A 272 -4.04 4.06 16.25
N GLY A 273 -4.20 3.46 15.05
CA GLY A 273 -3.12 2.69 14.41
C GLY A 273 -1.90 3.56 14.05
N HIS A 274 -2.13 4.83 13.78
CA HIS A 274 -1.11 5.80 13.39
C HIS A 274 -1.28 7.13 14.13
N LEU A 275 -0.18 7.92 14.19
CA LEU A 275 -0.22 9.29 14.71
C LEU A 275 -0.48 9.34 16.23
N ARG A 276 -1.14 10.39 16.69
CA ARG A 276 -1.35 10.66 18.11
C ARG A 276 -2.44 9.79 18.73
N VAL A 277 -2.35 9.54 20.01
CA VAL A 277 -3.47 9.08 20.85
C VAL A 277 -4.44 10.23 21.04
N ILE A 278 -5.74 9.92 21.11
CA ILE A 278 -6.78 10.91 21.41
C ILE A 278 -7.30 10.64 22.82
N SER A 279 -7.29 11.67 23.66
CA SER A 279 -7.53 11.56 25.11
C SER A 279 -8.67 12.46 25.56
N GLY A 280 -9.56 11.91 26.38
CA GLY A 280 -10.75 12.57 26.88
C GLY A 280 -11.99 12.18 26.11
N ARG A 281 -13.06 11.82 26.85
CA ARG A 281 -14.29 11.27 26.27
C ARG A 281 -14.92 12.19 25.20
N GLU A 282 -14.96 13.47 25.48
CA GLU A 282 -15.55 14.45 24.55
C GLU A 282 -14.68 14.59 23.29
N GLU A 283 -13.36 14.67 23.44
CA GLU A 283 -12.43 14.77 22.30
C GLU A 283 -12.46 13.50 21.43
N VAL A 284 -12.51 12.32 22.06
CA VAL A 284 -12.64 11.05 21.34
C VAL A 284 -13.96 10.99 20.56
N TYR A 285 -15.07 11.35 21.19
CA TYR A 285 -16.38 11.36 20.54
C TYR A 285 -16.44 12.35 19.38
N ASP A 286 -15.91 13.56 19.57
CA ASP A 286 -15.85 14.61 18.54
C ASP A 286 -14.99 14.18 17.35
N PHE A 287 -13.79 13.65 17.62
CA PHE A 287 -12.89 13.11 16.59
C PHE A 287 -13.57 11.98 15.79
N LEU A 288 -14.12 10.97 16.47
CA LEU A 288 -14.79 9.85 15.79
C LEU A 288 -15.97 10.32 14.95
N THR A 289 -16.69 11.36 15.42
CA THR A 289 -17.80 11.97 14.68
C THR A 289 -17.31 12.66 13.41
N LYS A 290 -16.28 13.51 13.51
CA LYS A 290 -15.70 14.20 12.36
C LYS A 290 -15.10 13.23 11.34
N PHE A 291 -14.39 12.23 11.82
CA PHE A 291 -13.78 11.20 10.95
C PHE A 291 -14.86 10.41 10.20
N ARG A 292 -15.92 9.99 10.90
CA ARG A 292 -17.08 9.31 10.33
C ARG A 292 -17.81 10.18 9.31
N ASP A 293 -18.11 11.43 9.67
CA ASP A 293 -18.84 12.36 8.80
C ASP A 293 -18.05 12.70 7.55
N THR A 294 -16.71 12.75 7.66
CA THR A 294 -15.82 12.91 6.50
C THR A 294 -15.98 11.73 5.54
N ILE A 295 -15.89 10.50 6.03
CA ILE A 295 -16.04 9.29 5.20
C ILE A 295 -17.40 9.29 4.50
N GLN A 296 -18.48 9.57 5.24
CA GLN A 296 -19.82 9.60 4.70
C GLN A 296 -19.99 10.71 3.66
N PHE A 297 -19.53 11.93 3.96
CA PHE A 297 -19.60 13.05 3.03
C PHE A 297 -18.91 12.75 1.70
N LEU A 298 -17.68 12.23 1.77
CA LEU A 298 -16.90 11.88 0.58
C LEU A 298 -17.62 10.82 -0.28
N ASN A 299 -18.17 9.80 0.37
CA ASN A 299 -18.94 8.76 -0.31
C ASN A 299 -20.21 9.32 -0.96
N ASP A 300 -21.06 9.99 -0.17
CA ASP A 300 -22.38 10.42 -0.61
C ASP A 300 -22.29 11.49 -1.71
N GLN A 301 -21.33 12.44 -1.58
CA GLN A 301 -21.14 13.44 -2.62
C GLN A 301 -20.48 12.88 -3.88
N THR A 302 -19.64 11.85 -3.76
CA THR A 302 -19.13 11.13 -4.95
C THR A 302 -20.27 10.42 -5.67
N LEU A 303 -21.15 9.69 -4.96
CA LEU A 303 -22.33 9.06 -5.54
C LEU A 303 -23.28 10.08 -6.19
N ARG A 304 -23.46 11.24 -5.55
CA ARG A 304 -24.25 12.34 -6.11
C ARG A 304 -23.65 12.85 -7.42
N ALA A 305 -22.31 13.00 -7.49
CA ALA A 305 -21.61 13.43 -8.70
C ALA A 305 -21.73 12.38 -9.84
N VAL A 306 -21.62 11.10 -9.50
CA VAL A 306 -21.89 9.97 -10.44
C VAL A 306 -23.32 10.08 -11.00
N ASN A 307 -24.32 10.32 -10.16
CA ASN A 307 -25.72 10.47 -10.60
C ASN A 307 -25.94 11.73 -11.47
N GLN A 308 -25.02 12.70 -11.41
CA GLN A 308 -25.00 13.88 -12.29
C GLN A 308 -24.22 13.62 -13.60
N GLN A 309 -23.71 12.40 -13.80
CA GLN A 309 -22.93 11.99 -14.95
C GLN A 309 -21.63 12.80 -15.15
N LEU A 310 -21.03 13.25 -14.06
CA LEU A 310 -19.71 13.85 -14.07
C LEU A 310 -18.64 12.77 -14.24
N ASP A 311 -17.55 13.10 -14.93
CA ASP A 311 -16.40 12.20 -14.96
C ASP A 311 -15.68 12.16 -13.58
N HIS A 312 -14.78 11.20 -13.39
CA HIS A 312 -14.10 11.01 -12.10
C HIS A 312 -13.27 12.24 -11.67
N GLY A 313 -12.71 13.02 -12.60
CA GLY A 313 -11.95 14.22 -12.30
C GLY A 313 -12.85 15.40 -11.95
N GLU A 314 -13.97 15.56 -12.68
CA GLU A 314 -14.99 16.57 -12.38
C GLU A 314 -15.66 16.29 -11.04
N ALA A 315 -16.00 15.02 -10.78
CA ALA A 315 -16.57 14.58 -9.52
C ALA A 315 -15.62 14.88 -8.34
N ALA A 316 -14.34 14.55 -8.47
CA ALA A 316 -13.35 14.83 -7.43
C ALA A 316 -13.24 16.33 -7.14
N ARG A 317 -13.10 17.17 -8.16
CA ARG A 317 -13.04 18.64 -7.99
C ARG A 317 -14.30 19.22 -7.35
N LEU A 318 -15.50 18.74 -7.73
CA LEU A 318 -16.75 19.20 -7.15
C LEU A 318 -16.83 18.86 -5.68
N VAL A 319 -16.54 17.61 -5.31
CA VAL A 319 -16.62 17.14 -3.91
C VAL A 319 -15.59 17.85 -3.05
N GLU A 320 -14.36 17.99 -3.51
CA GLU A 320 -13.29 18.73 -2.81
C GLU A 320 -13.70 20.19 -2.56
N ALA A 321 -14.20 20.88 -3.58
CA ALA A 321 -14.63 22.27 -3.47
C ALA A 321 -15.86 22.48 -2.57
N THR A 322 -16.60 21.42 -2.28
CA THR A 322 -17.80 21.47 -1.43
C THR A 322 -17.63 20.83 -0.06
N LEU A 323 -16.43 20.35 0.26
CA LEU A 323 -16.09 19.80 1.59
C LEU A 323 -16.39 20.87 2.66
N PRO A 324 -17.19 20.55 3.69
CA PRO A 324 -17.50 21.50 4.75
C PRO A 324 -16.24 22.06 5.40
N GLN A 325 -16.17 23.38 5.57
CA GLN A 325 -14.96 24.06 6.03
C GLN A 325 -14.44 23.51 7.38
N HIS A 326 -15.32 23.16 8.30
CA HIS A 326 -14.93 22.60 9.60
C HIS A 326 -14.27 21.22 9.49
N LEU A 327 -14.50 20.47 8.41
CA LEU A 327 -13.78 19.23 8.08
C LEU A 327 -12.49 19.52 7.31
N ALA A 328 -12.55 20.43 6.34
CA ALA A 328 -11.40 20.78 5.50
C ALA A 328 -10.25 21.45 6.26
N THR A 329 -10.55 22.11 7.38
CA THR A 329 -9.55 22.82 8.20
C THR A 329 -9.23 22.14 9.52
N ASP A 330 -9.84 20.99 9.81
CA ASP A 330 -9.57 20.24 11.02
C ASP A 330 -8.13 19.67 10.98
N PRO A 331 -7.30 19.90 12.01
CA PRO A 331 -5.92 19.42 12.02
C PRO A 331 -5.82 17.89 12.05
N ASP A 332 -6.84 17.20 12.58
CA ASP A 332 -6.92 15.73 12.61
C ASP A 332 -7.48 15.12 11.31
N LEU A 333 -7.81 15.95 10.32
CA LEU A 333 -8.26 15.53 8.99
C LEU A 333 -7.33 16.06 7.88
N GLY A 334 -6.09 16.41 8.24
CA GLY A 334 -5.11 16.95 7.29
C GLY A 334 -4.65 15.93 6.27
N GLU A 335 -4.41 16.41 5.05
CA GLU A 335 -3.79 15.63 3.98
C GLU A 335 -2.26 15.64 4.17
N TYR A 336 -1.71 14.60 4.80
CA TYR A 336 -0.28 14.43 5.04
C TYR A 336 0.26 13.13 4.45
N TYR A 337 -0.58 12.10 4.39
CA TYR A 337 -0.24 10.79 3.83
C TYR A 337 -0.54 10.75 2.33
N HIS A 338 -1.78 11.01 1.92
CA HIS A 338 -2.26 10.95 0.55
C HIS A 338 -3.14 12.16 0.19
N GLU A 339 -3.41 12.35 -1.10
CA GLU A 339 -4.30 13.39 -1.61
C GLU A 339 -5.78 12.96 -1.49
N LEU A 340 -6.65 13.88 -1.11
CA LEU A 340 -8.10 13.67 -1.08
C LEU A 340 -8.65 13.27 -2.46
N GLU A 341 -8.15 13.88 -3.52
CA GLU A 341 -8.52 13.56 -4.90
C GLU A 341 -8.40 12.06 -5.22
N TRP A 342 -7.39 11.36 -4.64
CA TRP A 342 -7.21 9.93 -4.88
C TRP A 342 -8.31 9.09 -4.21
N THR A 343 -8.71 9.46 -3.00
CA THR A 343 -9.86 8.85 -2.31
C THR A 343 -11.13 9.02 -3.15
N LEU A 344 -11.38 10.22 -3.66
CA LEU A 344 -12.58 10.52 -4.47
C LEU A 344 -12.61 9.74 -5.78
N LYS A 345 -11.48 9.66 -6.50
CA LYS A 345 -11.36 8.84 -7.71
C LYS A 345 -11.54 7.34 -7.42
N GLY A 346 -11.04 6.87 -6.29
CA GLY A 346 -11.25 5.49 -5.86
C GLY A 346 -12.69 5.19 -5.49
N LEU A 347 -13.38 6.08 -4.78
CA LEU A 347 -14.81 5.97 -4.47
C LEU A 347 -15.65 5.95 -5.74
N TYR A 348 -15.33 6.82 -6.71
CA TYR A 348 -15.98 6.83 -8.02
C TYR A 348 -15.81 5.47 -8.72
N THR A 349 -14.57 4.97 -8.81
CA THR A 349 -14.27 3.68 -9.43
C THR A 349 -14.97 2.51 -8.73
N LYS A 350 -15.06 2.54 -7.40
CA LYS A 350 -15.81 1.53 -6.64
C LYS A 350 -17.31 1.57 -6.93
N ALA A 351 -17.87 2.76 -7.15
CA ALA A 351 -19.29 2.93 -7.42
C ALA A 351 -19.70 2.44 -8.81
N VAL A 352 -18.91 2.74 -9.86
CA VAL A 352 -19.31 2.53 -11.26
C VAL A 352 -18.28 1.81 -12.13
N GLY A 353 -17.16 1.34 -11.55
CA GLY A 353 -16.09 0.66 -12.27
C GLY A 353 -15.10 1.64 -12.91
N TRP A 354 -14.32 1.15 -13.86
CA TRP A 354 -13.20 1.89 -14.47
C TRP A 354 -13.64 2.98 -15.47
N TRP A 355 -14.83 2.87 -16.02
CA TRP A 355 -15.31 3.79 -17.05
C TRP A 355 -15.79 5.10 -16.43
N ASN A 356 -15.29 6.22 -16.96
CA ASN A 356 -15.56 7.57 -16.46
C ASN A 356 -16.89 8.18 -16.92
N GLY A 357 -17.68 7.46 -17.76
CA GLY A 357 -18.95 7.94 -18.29
C GLY A 357 -18.88 8.60 -19.67
N ASP A 358 -17.69 8.94 -20.18
CA ASP A 358 -17.55 9.44 -21.55
C ASP A 358 -17.54 8.29 -22.56
N VAL A 359 -18.53 8.28 -23.47
CA VAL A 359 -18.67 7.22 -24.48
C VAL A 359 -17.52 7.20 -25.48
N VAL A 360 -16.81 8.31 -25.67
CA VAL A 360 -15.65 8.37 -26.57
C VAL A 360 -14.47 7.59 -25.99
N ASP A 361 -14.36 7.53 -24.66
CA ASP A 361 -13.32 6.75 -23.98
C ASP A 361 -13.53 5.22 -24.08
N LEU A 362 -14.72 4.76 -24.57
CA LEU A 362 -14.93 3.35 -24.92
C LEU A 362 -14.24 2.93 -26.23
N VAL A 363 -13.81 3.89 -27.04
CA VAL A 363 -13.14 3.69 -28.34
C VAL A 363 -11.79 4.43 -28.38
N GLU A 364 -11.05 4.31 -27.32
CA GLU A 364 -9.77 5.02 -27.15
C GLU A 364 -8.72 4.68 -28.22
N VAL A 365 -8.06 5.71 -28.73
CA VAL A 365 -6.79 5.54 -29.43
C VAL A 365 -5.69 5.21 -28.40
N PRO A 366 -4.81 4.22 -28.67
CA PRO A 366 -3.71 3.89 -27.76
C PRO A 366 -2.92 5.13 -27.33
N ARG A 367 -2.59 5.21 -26.05
CA ARG A 367 -2.01 6.43 -25.44
C ARG A 367 -0.79 6.97 -26.19
N VAL A 368 0.13 6.13 -26.61
CA VAL A 368 1.36 6.58 -27.31
C VAL A 368 0.99 7.15 -28.67
N GLU A 369 0.12 6.47 -29.44
CA GLU A 369 -0.38 6.95 -30.72
C GLU A 369 -1.13 8.27 -30.59
N ARG A 370 -1.98 8.42 -29.55
CA ARG A 370 -2.66 9.69 -29.24
C ARG A 370 -1.65 10.81 -28.97
N PHE A 371 -0.56 10.52 -28.25
CA PHE A 371 0.52 11.49 -28.02
C PHE A 371 1.24 11.87 -29.31
N GLU A 372 1.56 10.92 -30.18
CA GLU A 372 2.19 11.19 -31.49
C GLU A 372 1.33 12.12 -32.33
N ARG A 373 0.03 11.81 -32.44
CA ARG A 373 -0.95 12.64 -33.17
C ARG A 373 -1.06 14.05 -32.55
N THR A 374 -1.09 14.15 -31.21
CA THR A 374 -1.15 15.44 -30.51
C THR A 374 0.11 16.26 -30.75
N ILE A 375 1.28 15.65 -30.71
CA ILE A 375 2.58 16.31 -31.01
C ILE A 375 2.57 16.82 -32.46
N ALA A 376 2.10 16.03 -33.41
CA ALA A 376 2.02 16.46 -34.80
C ALA A 376 1.06 17.65 -34.99
N LEU A 377 -0.13 17.62 -34.37
CA LEU A 377 -1.10 18.73 -34.37
C LEU A 377 -0.54 20.00 -33.72
N ALA A 378 0.31 19.88 -32.71
CA ALA A 378 0.95 21.00 -32.04
C ALA A 378 2.13 21.61 -32.84
N GLY A 379 2.45 21.06 -34.00
CA GLY A 379 3.57 21.55 -34.85
C GLY A 379 4.90 20.85 -34.58
N GLY A 380 4.89 19.71 -33.94
CA GLY A 380 6.06 18.85 -33.71
C GLY A 380 6.63 18.92 -32.29
N ARG A 381 7.61 18.04 -32.04
CA ARG A 381 8.21 17.84 -30.71
C ARG A 381 8.79 19.11 -30.10
N GLU A 382 9.48 19.91 -30.91
CA GLU A 382 10.11 21.13 -30.42
C GLU A 382 9.08 22.15 -29.94
N LYS A 383 7.97 22.30 -30.65
CA LYS A 383 6.86 23.18 -30.22
C LYS A 383 6.22 22.73 -28.91
N VAL A 384 6.08 21.40 -28.70
CA VAL A 384 5.60 20.85 -27.43
C VAL A 384 6.60 21.10 -26.30
N ARG A 385 7.91 21.00 -26.57
CA ARG A 385 8.98 21.30 -25.61
C ARG A 385 8.96 22.78 -25.21
N GLU A 386 8.92 23.71 -26.19
CA GLU A 386 8.78 25.13 -25.95
C GLU A 386 7.54 25.45 -25.09
N ALA A 387 6.39 24.83 -25.40
CA ALA A 387 5.17 24.99 -24.63
C ALA A 387 5.30 24.44 -23.20
N ALA A 388 6.00 23.31 -23.01
CA ALA A 388 6.26 22.76 -21.68
C ALA A 388 7.13 23.69 -20.83
N HIS A 389 8.18 24.25 -21.41
CA HIS A 389 9.06 25.22 -20.74
C HIS A 389 8.31 26.52 -20.39
N ALA A 390 7.48 27.03 -21.31
CA ALA A 390 6.65 28.20 -21.07
C ALA A 390 5.64 27.98 -19.95
N ALA A 391 4.95 26.81 -19.94
CA ALA A 391 4.05 26.42 -18.87
C ALA A 391 4.78 26.32 -17.51
N PHE A 392 5.99 25.76 -17.49
CA PHE A 392 6.79 25.70 -16.26
C PHE A 392 7.13 27.11 -15.74
N ALA A 393 7.57 27.99 -16.61
CA ALA A 393 7.89 29.40 -16.28
C ALA A 393 6.66 30.18 -15.78
N ALA A 394 5.46 29.85 -16.30
CA ALA A 394 4.18 30.40 -15.86
C ALA A 394 3.68 29.81 -14.54
N GLY A 395 4.36 28.81 -13.96
CA GLY A 395 3.92 28.12 -12.75
C GLY A 395 2.92 26.99 -12.99
N GLU A 396 2.54 26.70 -14.23
CA GLU A 396 1.63 25.63 -14.63
C GLU A 396 2.35 24.26 -14.67
N ARG A 397 2.95 23.87 -13.53
CA ARG A 397 3.88 22.73 -13.42
C ARG A 397 3.23 21.40 -13.82
N ALA A 398 1.96 21.18 -13.47
CA ALA A 398 1.24 19.97 -13.84
C ALA A 398 1.05 19.87 -15.35
N TRP A 399 0.72 20.98 -16.02
CA TRP A 399 0.60 21.03 -17.47
C TRP A 399 1.94 20.82 -18.16
N SER A 400 2.99 21.48 -17.68
CA SER A 400 4.37 21.24 -18.13
C SER A 400 4.77 19.77 -18.05
N ALA A 401 4.47 19.10 -16.93
CA ALA A 401 4.73 17.67 -16.76
C ALA A 401 3.95 16.81 -17.78
N GLN A 402 2.69 17.15 -18.07
CA GLN A 402 1.87 16.41 -19.04
C GLN A 402 2.43 16.56 -20.46
N LEU A 403 2.82 17.74 -20.87
CA LEU A 403 3.44 17.98 -22.18
C LEU A 403 4.78 17.23 -22.30
N MET A 404 5.65 17.34 -21.29
CA MET A 404 6.95 16.68 -21.30
C MET A 404 6.81 15.15 -21.27
N ARG A 405 5.78 14.61 -20.57
CA ARG A 405 5.45 13.17 -20.61
C ARG A 405 5.12 12.69 -22.01
N MET A 406 4.46 13.49 -22.86
CA MET A 406 4.17 13.10 -24.25
C MET A 406 5.47 12.87 -25.02
N LEU A 407 6.45 13.75 -24.84
CA LEU A 407 7.76 13.65 -25.50
C LEU A 407 8.52 12.39 -25.05
N VAL A 408 8.56 12.13 -23.75
CA VAL A 408 9.24 10.96 -23.19
C VAL A 408 8.53 9.64 -23.59
N ALA A 409 7.20 9.62 -23.61
CA ALA A 409 6.45 8.41 -23.93
C ALA A 409 6.56 8.01 -25.40
N THR A 410 6.73 8.98 -26.32
CA THR A 410 6.86 8.74 -27.77
C THR A 410 8.32 8.53 -28.22
N GLN A 411 9.29 8.92 -27.37
CA GLN A 411 10.72 8.68 -27.60
C GLN A 411 11.42 8.51 -26.24
N SER A 412 11.51 7.28 -25.78
CA SER A 412 11.98 6.94 -24.42
C SER A 412 13.47 7.20 -24.19
N ASP A 413 14.28 7.30 -25.24
CA ASP A 413 15.72 7.59 -25.25
C ASP A 413 16.04 9.11 -25.35
N ASP A 414 15.02 9.99 -25.48
CA ASP A 414 15.23 11.45 -25.46
C ASP A 414 15.69 11.91 -24.06
N ALA A 415 17.02 11.94 -23.89
CA ALA A 415 17.67 12.27 -22.62
C ALA A 415 17.34 13.70 -22.14
N ALA A 416 17.12 14.64 -23.05
CA ALA A 416 16.77 16.01 -22.70
C ALA A 416 15.35 16.07 -22.10
N SER A 417 14.37 15.51 -22.79
CA SER A 417 12.98 15.44 -22.27
C SER A 417 12.88 14.66 -20.97
N ARG A 418 13.67 13.60 -20.80
CA ARG A 418 13.72 12.84 -19.53
C ARG A 418 14.25 13.68 -18.37
N ARG A 419 15.36 14.43 -18.58
CA ARG A 419 15.90 15.35 -17.56
C ARG A 419 14.90 16.43 -17.18
N ASP A 420 14.29 17.06 -18.18
CA ASP A 420 13.32 18.14 -17.95
C ASP A 420 12.10 17.61 -17.17
N LEU A 421 11.54 16.46 -17.56
CA LEU A 421 10.45 15.85 -16.82
C LEU A 421 10.86 15.51 -15.39
N ALA A 422 12.06 14.97 -15.17
CA ALA A 422 12.56 14.68 -13.83
C ALA A 422 12.66 15.94 -12.95
N ARG A 423 13.15 17.05 -13.49
CA ARG A 423 13.24 18.36 -12.80
C ARG A 423 11.85 18.93 -12.46
N ILE A 424 10.90 18.85 -13.40
CA ILE A 424 9.51 19.25 -13.17
C ILE A 424 8.89 18.43 -12.02
N LEU A 425 9.02 17.09 -12.08
CA LEU A 425 8.48 16.22 -11.05
C LEU A 425 9.10 16.48 -9.67
N ARG A 426 10.42 16.76 -9.59
CA ARG A 426 11.06 17.17 -8.34
C ARG A 426 10.52 18.49 -7.81
N THR A 427 10.34 19.48 -8.68
CA THR A 427 9.78 20.77 -8.28
C THR A 427 8.40 20.58 -7.64
N ILE A 428 7.52 19.80 -8.28
CA ILE A 428 6.19 19.50 -7.73
C ILE A 428 6.32 18.73 -6.41
N ALA A 429 7.22 17.73 -6.36
CA ALA A 429 7.40 16.88 -5.20
C ALA A 429 7.90 17.64 -3.97
N TYR A 430 8.81 18.60 -4.15
CA TYR A 430 9.35 19.38 -3.04
C TYR A 430 8.30 20.31 -2.42
N ASP A 431 7.34 20.77 -3.22
CA ASP A 431 6.21 21.60 -2.76
C ASP A 431 5.00 20.77 -2.26
N ALA A 432 5.01 19.43 -2.42
CA ALA A 432 3.88 18.59 -2.06
C ALA A 432 3.57 18.61 -0.56
N ASN A 433 2.27 18.73 -0.22
CA ASN A 433 1.77 18.65 1.15
C ASN A 433 1.79 17.22 1.70
N THR A 434 1.71 16.22 0.84
CA THR A 434 1.58 14.82 1.22
C THR A 434 2.86 14.04 0.97
N ALA A 435 3.17 13.13 1.86
CA ALA A 435 4.34 12.26 1.73
C ALA A 435 4.26 11.38 0.49
N ASN A 436 3.07 10.81 0.20
CA ASN A 436 2.91 9.88 -0.91
C ASN A 436 3.08 10.56 -2.28
N THR A 437 2.53 11.76 -2.50
CA THR A 437 2.76 12.52 -3.73
C THR A 437 4.24 12.80 -3.92
N ARG A 438 4.89 13.28 -2.86
CA ARG A 438 6.33 13.50 -2.86
C ARG A 438 7.09 12.24 -3.25
N HIS A 439 6.77 11.11 -2.64
CA HIS A 439 7.45 9.85 -2.87
C HIS A 439 7.27 9.32 -4.30
N TYR A 440 6.04 9.34 -4.83
CA TYR A 440 5.76 8.92 -6.21
C TYR A 440 6.56 9.73 -7.22
N LEU A 441 6.53 11.06 -7.09
CA LEU A 441 7.15 11.95 -8.05
C LEU A 441 8.69 11.88 -7.98
N LEU A 442 9.27 11.82 -6.77
CA LEU A 442 10.73 11.67 -6.61
C LEU A 442 11.22 10.30 -7.09
N SER A 443 10.50 9.23 -6.81
CA SER A 443 10.85 7.89 -7.30
C SER A 443 10.81 7.85 -8.83
N GLN A 444 9.78 8.44 -9.45
CA GLN A 444 9.69 8.53 -10.92
C GLN A 444 10.82 9.38 -11.51
N ALA A 445 11.24 10.46 -10.83
CA ALA A 445 12.38 11.27 -11.28
C ALA A 445 13.68 10.45 -11.30
N LEU A 446 13.92 9.59 -10.29
CA LEU A 446 15.08 8.68 -10.28
C LEU A 446 15.06 7.68 -11.45
N VAL A 447 13.88 7.15 -11.81
CA VAL A 447 13.70 6.25 -12.97
C VAL A 447 14.03 7.00 -14.28
N LEU A 448 13.53 8.22 -14.44
CA LEU A 448 13.79 9.05 -15.62
C LEU A 448 15.28 9.35 -15.81
N GLU A 449 16.00 9.50 -14.72
CA GLU A 449 17.46 9.76 -14.74
C GLU A 449 18.30 8.50 -14.88
N GLY A 450 17.69 7.33 -14.90
CA GLY A 450 18.41 6.05 -14.92
C GLY A 450 19.14 5.73 -13.61
N LYS A 451 18.83 6.44 -12.52
CA LYS A 451 19.38 6.18 -11.17
C LYS A 451 18.65 5.03 -10.46
N LEU A 452 17.49 4.67 -10.95
CA LEU A 452 16.67 3.57 -10.47
C LEU A 452 16.23 2.71 -11.66
N ASP A 453 16.70 1.47 -11.69
CA ASP A 453 16.27 0.48 -12.68
C ASP A 453 15.17 -0.41 -12.06
N LEU A 454 13.95 -0.27 -12.56
CA LEU A 454 12.81 -1.05 -12.09
C LEU A 454 12.95 -2.55 -12.37
N ALA A 455 13.69 -2.93 -13.42
CA ALA A 455 13.90 -4.35 -13.75
C ALA A 455 14.78 -5.07 -12.71
N GLN A 456 15.63 -4.33 -12.01
CA GLN A 456 16.50 -4.87 -10.97
C GLN A 456 15.85 -4.89 -9.58
N LEU A 457 14.72 -4.20 -9.42
CA LEU A 457 14.03 -4.21 -8.14
C LEU A 457 13.32 -5.55 -7.90
N PRO A 458 13.24 -6.01 -6.63
CA PRO A 458 12.50 -7.22 -6.28
C PRO A 458 10.97 -7.01 -6.32
N ILE A 459 10.49 -6.19 -7.25
CA ILE A 459 9.07 -5.81 -7.37
C ILE A 459 8.16 -6.94 -7.84
N SER A 460 8.75 -7.99 -8.45
CA SER A 460 8.06 -9.23 -8.81
C SER A 460 8.23 -10.32 -7.74
N ARG A 461 8.99 -10.04 -6.67
CA ARG A 461 9.27 -11.03 -5.62
C ARG A 461 8.24 -10.90 -4.51
N ALA A 462 7.60 -12.02 -4.17
CA ALA A 462 6.77 -12.08 -2.97
C ALA A 462 7.66 -12.21 -1.71
N ASN A 463 7.17 -11.69 -0.58
CA ASN A 463 7.90 -11.86 0.68
C ASN A 463 7.85 -13.34 1.13
N PRO A 464 9.01 -14.02 1.32
CA PRO A 464 9.04 -15.42 1.72
C PRO A 464 8.30 -15.71 3.04
N GLU A 465 8.28 -14.76 3.99
CA GLU A 465 7.57 -14.94 5.25
C GLU A 465 6.05 -15.08 5.03
N PHE A 466 5.47 -14.25 4.15
CA PHE A 466 4.06 -14.38 3.78
C PHE A 466 3.79 -15.67 2.97
N LEU A 467 4.71 -16.07 2.11
CA LEU A 467 4.56 -17.32 1.36
C LEU A 467 4.60 -18.54 2.29
N ARG A 468 5.46 -18.57 3.32
CA ARG A 468 5.49 -19.64 4.33
C ARG A 468 4.15 -19.79 5.05
N ALA A 469 3.45 -18.68 5.26
CA ALA A 469 2.14 -18.65 5.91
C ALA A 469 0.99 -19.14 5.04
N ASN A 470 1.22 -19.28 3.73
CA ASN A 470 0.19 -19.70 2.78
C ASN A 470 0.26 -21.20 2.48
N PRO A 471 -0.89 -21.86 2.18
CA PRO A 471 -0.90 -23.23 1.67
C PRO A 471 -0.26 -23.31 0.29
N ASP A 472 0.34 -24.46 -0.03
CA ASP A 472 1.05 -24.68 -1.30
C ASP A 472 0.19 -24.40 -2.54
N SER A 473 -1.12 -24.63 -2.46
CA SER A 473 -2.06 -24.29 -3.53
C SER A 473 -2.07 -22.81 -3.92
N VAL A 474 -1.82 -21.92 -2.97
CA VAL A 474 -1.71 -20.46 -3.23
C VAL A 474 -0.38 -20.15 -3.92
N LEU A 475 0.70 -20.80 -3.50
CA LEU A 475 2.01 -20.64 -4.12
C LEU A 475 1.99 -21.10 -5.59
N PHE A 476 1.33 -22.22 -5.91
CA PHE A 476 1.16 -22.67 -7.30
C PHE A 476 0.32 -21.69 -8.13
N ARG A 477 -0.72 -21.09 -7.55
CA ARG A 477 -1.50 -20.06 -8.24
C ARG A 477 -0.70 -18.79 -8.52
N SER A 478 0.28 -18.46 -7.69
CA SER A 478 1.14 -17.29 -7.88
C SER A 478 2.09 -17.41 -9.09
N LEU A 479 2.23 -18.61 -9.67
CA LEU A 479 2.96 -18.80 -10.93
C LEU A 479 2.23 -18.21 -12.13
N GLY A 480 0.88 -18.20 -12.13
CA GLY A 480 0.08 -17.76 -13.27
C GLY A 480 0.44 -16.35 -13.79
N PRO A 481 0.48 -15.30 -12.94
CA PRO A 481 0.85 -13.96 -13.36
C PRO A 481 2.29 -13.78 -13.89
N ARG A 482 3.12 -14.81 -13.79
CA ARG A 482 4.54 -14.80 -14.23
C ARG A 482 4.76 -15.51 -15.56
N VAL A 483 3.71 -16.11 -16.12
CA VAL A 483 3.78 -16.81 -17.40
C VAL A 483 3.81 -15.81 -18.54
N ASP A 484 4.84 -15.89 -19.38
CA ASP A 484 4.91 -15.15 -20.63
C ASP A 484 3.95 -15.78 -21.66
N PRO A 485 2.90 -15.08 -22.11
CA PRO A 485 1.91 -15.64 -23.03
C PRO A 485 2.46 -15.92 -24.43
N VAL A 486 3.56 -15.27 -24.83
CA VAL A 486 4.20 -15.51 -26.13
C VAL A 486 5.03 -16.79 -26.07
N LYS A 487 5.88 -16.94 -25.04
CA LYS A 487 6.72 -18.13 -24.83
C LYS A 487 5.91 -19.40 -24.59
N SER A 488 4.74 -19.26 -23.94
CA SER A 488 3.89 -20.40 -23.55
C SER A 488 2.76 -20.72 -24.53
N ARG A 489 2.61 -19.97 -25.63
CA ARG A 489 1.51 -20.10 -26.59
C ARG A 489 1.28 -21.53 -27.07
N ASP A 490 2.36 -22.22 -27.46
CA ASP A 490 2.33 -23.54 -28.05
C ASP A 490 2.83 -24.62 -27.07
N VAL A 491 3.00 -24.26 -25.80
CA VAL A 491 3.47 -25.19 -24.76
C VAL A 491 2.27 -25.87 -24.12
N VAL A 492 2.27 -27.21 -24.18
CA VAL A 492 1.35 -28.08 -23.44
C VAL A 492 2.21 -29.03 -22.61
N LEU A 493 2.08 -28.92 -21.28
CA LEU A 493 2.82 -29.74 -20.32
C LEU A 493 1.95 -30.12 -19.14
N THR A 494 2.12 -31.36 -18.67
CA THR A 494 1.63 -31.80 -17.37
C THR A 494 2.85 -31.98 -16.46
N VAL A 495 2.93 -31.18 -15.39
CA VAL A 495 4.03 -31.21 -14.43
C VAL A 495 3.54 -31.72 -13.09
N GLY A 496 4.15 -32.82 -12.61
CA GLY A 496 3.91 -33.36 -11.29
C GLY A 496 4.95 -32.84 -10.30
N PHE A 497 4.49 -32.29 -9.18
CA PHE A 497 5.34 -31.80 -8.10
C PHE A 497 5.21 -32.67 -6.85
N ARG A 498 6.33 -32.93 -6.18
CA ARG A 498 6.39 -33.55 -4.87
C ARG A 498 7.21 -32.69 -3.92
N ILE A 499 6.60 -32.30 -2.82
CA ILE A 499 7.26 -31.60 -1.73
C ILE A 499 7.70 -32.67 -0.72
N ARG A 500 9.03 -32.89 -0.63
CA ARG A 500 9.61 -34.07 0.03
C ARG A 500 9.36 -34.11 1.53
N ASP A 501 9.55 -32.97 2.20
CA ASP A 501 9.45 -32.81 3.66
C ASP A 501 8.02 -32.82 4.18
N THR A 502 7.03 -32.44 3.35
CA THR A 502 5.60 -32.49 3.72
C THR A 502 4.88 -33.71 3.13
N GLY A 503 5.46 -34.37 2.13
CA GLY A 503 4.82 -35.44 1.36
C GLY A 503 3.73 -34.97 0.41
N ALA A 504 3.46 -33.68 0.34
CA ALA A 504 2.42 -33.12 -0.51
C ALA A 504 2.73 -33.30 -2.00
N GLN A 505 1.68 -33.58 -2.77
CA GLN A 505 1.77 -33.77 -4.23
C GLN A 505 0.80 -32.84 -4.93
N HIS A 506 1.26 -32.27 -6.04
CA HIS A 506 0.54 -31.29 -6.83
C HIS A 506 0.74 -31.52 -8.32
N THR A 507 -0.25 -31.15 -9.10
CA THR A 507 -0.20 -31.17 -10.56
C THR A 507 -0.39 -29.77 -11.11
N VAL A 508 0.44 -29.38 -12.06
CA VAL A 508 0.29 -28.17 -12.83
C VAL A 508 0.12 -28.53 -14.31
N PHE A 509 -0.95 -28.03 -14.90
CA PHE A 509 -1.19 -28.11 -16.32
C PHE A 509 -0.87 -26.77 -16.98
N VAL A 510 0.07 -26.78 -17.91
CA VAL A 510 0.41 -25.61 -18.73
C VAL A 510 -0.20 -25.80 -20.09
N ARG A 511 -1.00 -24.84 -20.55
CA ARG A 511 -1.56 -24.85 -21.89
C ARG A 511 -2.03 -23.44 -22.30
N ARG A 512 -1.73 -23.05 -23.52
CA ARG A 512 -2.21 -21.79 -24.11
C ARG A 512 -1.98 -20.54 -23.24
N GLY A 513 -0.82 -20.46 -22.58
CA GLY A 513 -0.50 -19.35 -21.68
C GLY A 513 -1.16 -19.43 -20.30
N VAL A 514 -1.83 -20.51 -19.95
CA VAL A 514 -2.53 -20.69 -18.67
C VAL A 514 -1.86 -21.75 -17.83
N ILE A 515 -1.76 -21.50 -16.54
CA ILE A 515 -1.39 -22.49 -15.52
C ILE A 515 -2.64 -22.87 -14.72
N GLU A 516 -2.99 -24.14 -14.72
CA GLU A 516 -4.00 -24.73 -13.86
C GLU A 516 -3.32 -25.59 -12.79
N HIS A 517 -3.63 -25.35 -11.53
CA HIS A 517 -3.12 -26.16 -10.42
C HIS A 517 -4.21 -27.07 -9.87
N ARG A 518 -3.84 -28.32 -9.58
CA ARG A 518 -4.65 -29.30 -8.82
C ARG A 518 -3.82 -29.97 -7.73
N ALA A 519 -4.43 -30.26 -6.59
CA ALA A 519 -3.83 -31.11 -5.59
C ALA A 519 -3.77 -32.56 -6.09
N GLY A 520 -2.75 -33.30 -5.66
CA GLY A 520 -2.56 -34.70 -6.02
C GLY A 520 -1.58 -34.94 -7.17
N ARG A 521 -1.21 -36.20 -7.33
CA ARG A 521 -0.28 -36.67 -8.37
C ARG A 521 -1.00 -36.86 -9.71
N PRO A 522 -0.39 -36.45 -10.85
CA PRO A 522 -0.95 -36.75 -12.17
C PRO A 522 -0.74 -38.25 -12.51
N GLU A 523 -1.68 -38.81 -13.26
CA GLU A 523 -1.52 -40.19 -13.81
C GLU A 523 -0.30 -40.26 -14.74
N ARG A 524 -0.15 -39.27 -15.59
CA ARG A 524 1.00 -39.09 -16.48
C ARG A 524 1.55 -37.66 -16.33
N ALA A 525 2.85 -37.52 -16.41
CA ALA A 525 3.54 -36.24 -16.35
C ALA A 525 4.63 -36.17 -17.41
N ASP A 526 4.71 -35.05 -18.10
CA ASP A 526 5.82 -34.73 -19.01
C ASP A 526 7.08 -34.35 -18.24
N LEU A 527 6.90 -33.81 -17.04
CA LEU A 527 7.95 -33.44 -16.10
C LEU A 527 7.52 -33.78 -14.67
N ARG A 528 8.41 -34.37 -13.90
CA ARG A 528 8.28 -34.52 -12.45
C ARG A 528 9.35 -33.71 -11.75
N VAL A 529 8.93 -32.97 -10.73
CA VAL A 529 9.82 -32.10 -9.94
C VAL A 529 9.68 -32.43 -8.47
N GLU A 530 10.81 -32.62 -7.80
CA GLU A 530 10.86 -32.84 -6.35
C GLU A 530 11.77 -31.82 -5.68
N PHE A 531 11.29 -31.23 -4.60
CA PHE A 531 12.03 -30.27 -3.77
C PHE A 531 11.47 -30.27 -2.33
N ASP A 532 12.17 -29.62 -1.41
CA ASP A 532 11.66 -29.35 -0.07
C ASP A 532 10.85 -28.05 -0.07
N ARG A 533 9.95 -27.87 0.91
CA ARG A 533 9.04 -26.73 0.95
C ARG A 533 9.79 -25.38 0.96
N GLU A 534 10.95 -25.29 1.61
CA GLU A 534 11.74 -24.06 1.59
C GLU A 534 12.25 -23.70 0.18
N THR A 535 12.74 -24.69 -0.58
CA THR A 535 13.11 -24.49 -1.99
C THR A 535 11.90 -24.02 -2.80
N TRP A 536 10.71 -24.62 -2.57
CA TRP A 536 9.49 -24.17 -3.22
C TRP A 536 9.17 -22.70 -2.92
N ILE A 537 9.31 -22.25 -1.67
CA ILE A 537 9.10 -20.87 -1.28
C ILE A 537 10.06 -19.92 -1.99
N GLN A 538 11.35 -20.26 -2.10
CA GLN A 538 12.34 -19.45 -2.80
C GLN A 538 12.03 -19.32 -4.31
N LEU A 539 11.60 -20.42 -4.93
CA LEU A 539 11.16 -20.44 -6.34
C LEU A 539 9.88 -19.60 -6.53
N ALA A 540 8.88 -19.79 -5.67
CA ALA A 540 7.64 -19.04 -5.70
C ALA A 540 7.84 -17.56 -5.38
N ALA A 541 8.81 -17.21 -4.53
CA ALA A 541 9.21 -15.84 -4.25
C ALA A 541 9.95 -15.17 -5.42
N GLY A 542 10.45 -15.96 -6.39
CA GLY A 542 11.33 -15.47 -7.45
C GLY A 542 12.75 -15.13 -6.95
N MET A 543 13.14 -15.65 -5.80
CA MET A 543 14.48 -15.45 -5.21
C MET A 543 15.50 -16.49 -5.71
N GLN A 544 15.04 -17.59 -6.28
CA GLN A 544 15.83 -18.64 -6.88
C GLN A 544 15.25 -18.99 -8.25
N ARG A 545 16.13 -19.28 -9.24
CA ARG A 545 15.71 -19.78 -10.55
C ARG A 545 15.57 -21.30 -10.50
N TRP A 546 14.70 -21.85 -11.34
CA TRP A 546 14.46 -23.30 -11.43
C TRP A 546 15.74 -24.10 -11.77
N LEU A 547 16.51 -23.59 -12.75
CA LEU A 547 17.74 -24.26 -13.20
C LEU A 547 18.86 -24.15 -12.17
N ASP A 548 18.94 -23.04 -11.43
CA ASP A 548 19.92 -22.87 -10.35
C ASP A 548 19.61 -23.80 -9.18
N ALA A 549 18.33 -23.98 -8.83
CA ALA A 549 17.91 -24.94 -7.82
C ALA A 549 18.24 -26.38 -8.21
N HIS A 550 18.09 -26.72 -9.50
CA HIS A 550 18.47 -28.04 -10.04
C HIS A 550 19.98 -28.24 -10.00
N ALA A 551 20.77 -27.26 -10.47
CA ALA A 551 22.23 -27.32 -10.45
C ALA A 551 22.79 -27.43 -9.02
N ALA A 552 22.15 -26.77 -8.04
CA ALA A 552 22.51 -26.87 -6.62
C ALA A 552 22.03 -28.15 -5.94
N GLY A 553 21.28 -29.03 -6.62
CA GLY A 553 20.75 -30.29 -6.08
C GLY A 553 19.58 -30.12 -5.11
N SER A 554 19.07 -28.89 -4.91
CA SER A 554 17.89 -28.62 -4.07
C SER A 554 16.58 -28.98 -4.76
N LEU A 555 16.61 -29.10 -6.10
CA LEU A 555 15.50 -29.55 -6.95
C LEU A 555 15.95 -30.74 -7.81
N ARG A 556 15.12 -31.79 -7.91
CA ARG A 556 15.27 -32.90 -8.84
C ARG A 556 14.21 -32.81 -9.92
N ALA A 557 14.59 -33.11 -11.17
CA ALA A 557 13.71 -33.12 -12.33
C ALA A 557 13.83 -34.44 -13.09
N GLU A 558 12.73 -35.02 -13.51
CA GLU A 558 12.61 -36.22 -14.34
C GLU A 558 11.66 -35.94 -15.52
N PRO A 559 11.99 -36.36 -16.77
CA PRO A 559 13.08 -37.30 -17.12
C PRO A 559 14.47 -36.67 -17.09
N ASP A 560 14.59 -35.34 -17.34
CA ASP A 560 15.91 -34.72 -17.51
C ASP A 560 15.84 -33.18 -17.30
N ARG A 561 17.00 -32.54 -17.45
CA ARG A 561 17.16 -31.09 -17.36
C ARG A 561 16.44 -30.36 -18.50
N GLU A 562 16.37 -30.91 -19.69
CA GLU A 562 15.77 -30.29 -20.87
C GLU A 562 14.25 -30.10 -20.65
N ALA A 563 13.57 -31.08 -20.06
CA ALA A 563 12.16 -30.97 -19.68
C ALA A 563 11.93 -29.85 -18.64
N LEU A 564 12.87 -29.69 -17.69
CA LEU A 564 12.83 -28.58 -16.72
C LEU A 564 13.08 -27.23 -17.40
N GLU A 565 14.04 -27.14 -18.32
CA GLU A 565 14.31 -25.93 -19.10
C GLU A 565 13.10 -25.50 -19.90
N ARG A 566 12.42 -26.45 -20.55
CA ARG A 566 11.17 -26.18 -21.29
C ARG A 566 10.07 -25.63 -20.37
N PHE A 567 9.93 -26.15 -19.17
CA PHE A 567 8.99 -25.62 -18.17
C PHE A 567 9.42 -24.24 -17.66
N ALA A 568 10.70 -24.06 -17.31
CA ALA A 568 11.23 -22.81 -16.78
C ALA A 568 11.19 -21.67 -17.80
N SER A 569 11.36 -21.98 -19.10
CA SER A 569 11.40 -20.98 -20.19
C SER A 569 10.12 -20.19 -20.39
N ILE A 570 8.98 -20.73 -19.93
CA ILE A 570 7.69 -20.03 -20.05
C ILE A 570 7.52 -18.88 -19.06
N PHE A 571 8.40 -18.76 -18.06
CA PHE A 571 8.31 -17.72 -17.04
C PHE A 571 9.28 -16.57 -17.34
N ASP A 572 8.87 -15.36 -16.95
CA ASP A 572 9.70 -14.17 -17.06
C ASP A 572 10.97 -14.30 -16.18
N GLY A 573 12.15 -13.95 -16.77
CA GLY A 573 13.41 -13.85 -16.03
C GLY A 573 13.98 -15.19 -15.50
N GLN A 574 13.57 -16.35 -16.05
CA GLN A 574 14.06 -17.65 -15.57
C GLN A 574 15.14 -18.30 -16.43
N VAL A 575 15.36 -17.80 -17.65
CA VAL A 575 16.27 -18.42 -18.64
C VAL A 575 17.22 -17.37 -19.27
N GLU A 576 17.80 -16.47 -18.51
CA GLU A 576 18.89 -15.61 -18.97
C GLU A 576 20.17 -15.88 -18.18
#